data_495c962daa30e94b9fb473fba980d94f
#
_entry.id   495c962daa30e94b9fb473fba980d94f
#
_cell.length_a   1.000
_cell.length_b   1.000
_cell.length_c   1.000
_cell.angle_alpha   90.00
_cell.angle_beta   90.00
_cell.angle_gamma   90.00
#
_symmetry.space_group_name_H-M   'P 1'
#
loop_
_entity.id
_entity.type
_entity.pdbx_description
1 polymer ?
#
loop_
_entity_poly.entity_id
_entity_poly.type
_entity_poly.pdbx_seq_one_letter_code
_entity_poly.pdbx_strand_id
1 'polypeptide(L)'
;MNQDVYRKLLELETTPQALQASCDYLIDRLKGILNPREPVLICFPDEGEASIGGLFGKAVQACGANPIFWGPDYRWIELLRIAFNTHANTIIAHPTVVLGLMKVAKATQTPLYIYDVVLAGYPYARWMVEGIKRGLDCRIWGCYAVRSGPVILGFSCDREAGIHIRDDLFDAVLLDETGNPVEEPGRGKLLFTYQKAAELVFDPEETSTLRHQPCSCGCDAPRLVETLYTGKSNLTKALLEDRFLQWSSVLDYRARRTECGVDLELVVFPGELLPKLPNCARLRIRPWDQSRDIPFYMLDQVINPAENYW
;
A
#
# COMPACT_ATOMS: atom_id res chain seq x y z
N MET A 1 8.20 6.55 12.28
CA MET A 1 7.16 6.34 13.34
C MET A 1 7.81 5.75 14.58
N ASN A 2 7.49 6.25 15.79
CA ASN A 2 8.00 5.70 17.06
C ASN A 2 7.44 4.28 17.27
N GLN A 3 8.33 3.29 17.46
CA GLN A 3 7.95 1.88 17.60
C GLN A 3 7.04 1.60 18.81
N ASP A 4 7.22 2.34 19.93
CA ASP A 4 6.39 2.15 21.11
C ASP A 4 4.96 2.65 20.91
N VAL A 5 4.79 3.78 20.20
CA VAL A 5 3.46 4.30 19.84
C VAL A 5 2.77 3.33 18.89
N TYR A 6 3.50 2.81 17.90
CA TYR A 6 2.96 1.84 16.95
C TYR A 6 2.51 0.54 17.64
N ARG A 7 3.33 0.00 18.54
CA ARG A 7 2.97 -1.22 19.31
C ARG A 7 1.69 -1.01 20.12
N LYS A 8 1.60 0.11 20.86
CA LYS A 8 0.38 0.43 21.62
C LYS A 8 -0.85 0.58 20.74
N LEU A 9 -0.72 1.23 19.58
CA LEU A 9 -1.80 1.37 18.62
C LEU A 9 -2.25 0.00 18.09
N LEU A 10 -1.31 -0.89 17.77
CA LEU A 10 -1.64 -2.27 17.38
C LEU A 10 -2.36 -3.02 18.48
N GLU A 11 -1.89 -2.96 19.74
CA GLU A 11 -2.53 -3.60 20.88
C GLU A 11 -4.00 -3.17 21.04
N LEU A 12 -4.31 -1.89 20.82
CA LEU A 12 -5.65 -1.35 20.89
C LEU A 12 -6.52 -1.76 19.69
N GLU A 13 -5.97 -1.73 18.48
CA GLU A 13 -6.70 -2.00 17.23
C GLU A 13 -6.76 -3.50 16.88
N THR A 14 -6.11 -4.39 17.65
CA THR A 14 -6.25 -5.85 17.51
C THR A 14 -7.25 -6.47 18.50
N THR A 15 -7.94 -5.67 19.30
CA THR A 15 -9.06 -6.17 20.10
C THR A 15 -10.20 -6.64 19.20
N PRO A 16 -11.01 -7.64 19.61
CA PRO A 16 -12.12 -8.13 18.77
C PRO A 16 -13.09 -7.02 18.34
N GLN A 17 -13.36 -6.08 19.23
CA GLN A 17 -14.25 -4.93 18.95
C GLN A 17 -13.64 -3.97 17.90
N ALA A 18 -12.36 -3.68 18.01
CA ALA A 18 -11.67 -2.80 17.07
C ALA A 18 -11.53 -3.46 15.69
N LEU A 19 -11.20 -4.76 15.65
CA LEU A 19 -11.15 -5.53 14.41
C LEU A 19 -12.51 -5.57 13.70
N GLN A 20 -13.60 -5.76 14.46
CA GLN A 20 -14.95 -5.72 13.91
C GLN A 20 -15.27 -4.33 13.34
N ALA A 21 -14.98 -3.25 14.08
CA ALA A 21 -15.21 -1.88 13.59
C ALA A 21 -14.39 -1.57 12.32
N SER A 22 -13.15 -2.04 12.23
CA SER A 22 -12.31 -1.90 11.03
C SER A 22 -12.84 -2.73 9.85
N CYS A 23 -13.37 -3.93 10.13
CA CYS A 23 -14.03 -4.75 9.12
C CYS A 23 -15.31 -4.07 8.60
N ASP A 24 -16.17 -3.56 9.50
CA ASP A 24 -17.41 -2.86 9.12
C ASP A 24 -17.12 -1.60 8.29
N TYR A 25 -16.08 -0.86 8.63
CA TYR A 25 -15.60 0.27 7.84
C TYR A 25 -15.19 -0.16 6.41
N LEU A 26 -14.40 -1.23 6.28
CA LEU A 26 -14.00 -1.76 4.97
C LEU A 26 -15.19 -2.27 4.17
N ILE A 27 -16.15 -2.96 4.80
CA ILE A 27 -17.38 -3.41 4.16
C ILE A 27 -18.14 -2.23 3.54
N ASP A 28 -18.30 -1.14 4.31
CA ASP A 28 -18.98 0.06 3.81
C ASP A 28 -18.29 0.64 2.56
N ARG A 29 -16.96 0.70 2.57
CA ARG A 29 -16.17 1.21 1.43
C ARG A 29 -16.17 0.27 0.22
N LEU A 30 -16.12 -1.03 0.45
CA LEU A 30 -16.04 -2.04 -0.62
C LEU A 30 -17.39 -2.35 -1.27
N LYS A 31 -18.53 -2.14 -0.60
CA LYS A 31 -19.88 -2.35 -1.17
C LYS A 31 -20.14 -1.58 -2.46
N GLY A 32 -19.51 -0.42 -2.65
CA GLY A 32 -19.63 0.38 -3.88
C GLY A 32 -18.68 -0.06 -5.00
N ILE A 33 -17.77 -0.99 -4.72
CA ILE A 33 -16.71 -1.44 -5.61
C ILE A 33 -16.97 -2.86 -6.09
N LEU A 34 -17.28 -3.77 -5.16
CA LEU A 34 -17.37 -5.21 -5.38
C LEU A 34 -18.77 -5.65 -5.84
N ASN A 35 -18.80 -6.64 -6.73
CA ASN A 35 -20.03 -7.31 -7.12
C ASN A 35 -20.17 -8.65 -6.39
N PRO A 36 -21.41 -9.12 -6.09
CA PRO A 36 -21.62 -10.43 -5.50
C PRO A 36 -21.04 -11.55 -6.37
N ARG A 37 -20.41 -12.54 -5.72
CA ARG A 37 -19.73 -13.71 -6.32
C ARG A 37 -18.49 -13.37 -7.16
N GLU A 38 -18.09 -12.12 -7.24
CA GLU A 38 -16.88 -11.73 -7.95
C GLU A 38 -15.64 -12.30 -7.26
N PRO A 39 -14.69 -12.90 -7.99
CA PRO A 39 -13.41 -13.30 -7.44
C PRO A 39 -12.53 -12.06 -7.22
N VAL A 40 -12.09 -11.84 -5.98
CA VAL A 40 -11.25 -10.73 -5.56
C VAL A 40 -9.89 -11.25 -5.11
N LEU A 41 -8.85 -10.88 -5.82
CA LEU A 41 -7.49 -11.29 -5.50
C LEU A 41 -6.91 -10.39 -4.39
N ILE A 42 -6.57 -10.97 -3.25
CA ILE A 42 -5.98 -10.28 -2.10
C ILE A 42 -4.51 -10.63 -2.00
N CYS A 43 -3.65 -9.65 -2.29
CA CYS A 43 -2.19 -9.80 -2.28
C CYS A 43 -1.59 -9.29 -0.96
N PHE A 44 -2.12 -9.76 0.14
CA PHE A 44 -1.61 -9.59 1.49
C PHE A 44 -1.66 -10.94 2.22
N PRO A 45 -0.69 -11.20 3.13
CA PRO A 45 -0.73 -12.42 3.93
C PRO A 45 -2.04 -12.51 4.73
N ASP A 46 -2.65 -13.70 4.72
CA ASP A 46 -3.75 -14.04 5.61
C ASP A 46 -3.16 -14.70 6.87
N GLU A 47 -2.71 -13.88 7.79
CA GLU A 47 -2.16 -14.32 9.08
C GLU A 47 -3.22 -14.26 10.20
N GLY A 48 -4.48 -14.49 9.84
CA GLY A 48 -5.62 -14.43 10.72
C GLY A 48 -6.30 -13.06 10.79
N GLU A 49 -7.27 -12.94 11.71
CA GLU A 49 -8.19 -11.79 11.77
C GLU A 49 -7.51 -10.44 12.05
N ALA A 50 -6.36 -10.47 12.70
CA ALA A 50 -5.57 -9.29 13.04
C ALA A 50 -4.58 -8.88 11.94
N SER A 51 -4.60 -9.52 10.78
CA SER A 51 -3.82 -9.13 9.61
C SER A 51 -4.62 -8.26 8.66
N ILE A 52 -3.95 -7.43 7.87
CA ILE A 52 -4.60 -6.62 6.83
C ILE A 52 -5.27 -7.52 5.78
N GLY A 53 -4.63 -8.65 5.43
CA GLY A 53 -5.19 -9.64 4.51
C GLY A 53 -6.47 -10.27 5.06
N GLY A 54 -6.46 -10.68 6.33
CA GLY A 54 -7.63 -11.25 7.00
C GLY A 54 -8.79 -10.27 7.10
N LEU A 55 -8.53 -8.99 7.41
CA LEU A 55 -9.57 -7.95 7.41
C LEU A 55 -10.19 -7.76 6.03
N PHE A 56 -9.38 -7.62 4.98
CA PHE A 56 -9.90 -7.51 3.62
C PHE A 56 -10.67 -8.77 3.21
N GLY A 57 -10.19 -9.96 3.58
CA GLY A 57 -10.88 -11.21 3.28
C GLY A 57 -12.29 -11.28 3.89
N LYS A 58 -12.42 -10.92 5.17
CA LYS A 58 -13.72 -10.83 5.85
C LYS A 58 -14.62 -9.77 5.21
N ALA A 59 -14.11 -8.60 4.91
CA ALA A 59 -14.88 -7.53 4.31
C ALA A 59 -15.36 -7.90 2.89
N VAL A 60 -14.52 -8.51 2.06
CA VAL A 60 -14.87 -9.04 0.73
C VAL A 60 -15.97 -10.08 0.83
N GLN A 61 -15.83 -11.04 1.75
CA GLN A 61 -16.84 -12.07 2.00
C GLN A 61 -18.18 -11.48 2.45
N ALA A 62 -18.15 -10.50 3.34
CA ALA A 62 -19.35 -9.82 3.81
C ALA A 62 -20.04 -8.99 2.71
N CYS A 63 -19.30 -8.52 1.71
CA CYS A 63 -19.86 -7.92 0.48
C CYS A 63 -20.47 -8.96 -0.48
N GLY A 64 -20.38 -10.25 -0.17
CA GLY A 64 -20.88 -11.35 -1.03
C GLY A 64 -19.93 -11.73 -2.17
N ALA A 65 -18.72 -11.17 -2.22
CA ALA A 65 -17.68 -11.53 -3.17
C ALA A 65 -16.81 -12.69 -2.65
N ASN A 66 -15.98 -13.27 -3.52
CA ASN A 66 -15.14 -14.42 -3.21
C ASN A 66 -13.68 -13.99 -3.02
N PRO A 67 -13.15 -13.95 -1.79
CA PRO A 67 -11.75 -13.63 -1.57
C PRO A 67 -10.86 -14.77 -2.05
N ILE A 68 -9.83 -14.45 -2.80
CA ILE A 68 -8.77 -15.35 -3.24
C ILE A 68 -7.47 -14.80 -2.68
N PHE A 69 -6.90 -15.51 -1.71
CA PHE A 69 -5.65 -15.09 -1.10
C PHE A 69 -4.46 -15.55 -1.92
N TRP A 70 -3.53 -14.66 -2.09
CA TRP A 70 -2.23 -14.97 -2.58
C TRP A 70 -1.28 -15.16 -1.40
N GLY A 71 -0.88 -16.40 -1.18
CA GLY A 71 -0.02 -16.78 -0.06
C GLY A 71 1.43 -16.31 -0.21
N PRO A 72 2.18 -16.24 0.89
CA PRO A 72 3.55 -15.74 0.94
C PRO A 72 4.54 -16.57 0.10
N ASP A 73 4.21 -17.82 -0.19
CA ASP A 73 5.05 -18.73 -0.97
C ASP A 73 4.80 -18.66 -2.49
N TYR A 74 3.85 -17.82 -2.91
CA TYR A 74 3.49 -17.75 -4.32
C TYR A 74 4.43 -16.86 -5.10
N ARG A 75 4.98 -17.43 -6.17
CA ARG A 75 5.85 -16.76 -7.12
C ARG A 75 5.06 -15.80 -8.00
N TRP A 76 5.75 -14.85 -8.62
CA TRP A 76 5.16 -13.92 -9.57
C TRP A 76 4.33 -14.59 -10.67
N ILE A 77 4.84 -15.71 -11.19
CA ILE A 77 4.13 -16.46 -12.24
C ILE A 77 2.85 -17.14 -11.73
N GLU A 78 2.83 -17.54 -10.46
CA GLU A 78 1.64 -18.14 -9.83
C GLU A 78 0.58 -17.08 -9.56
N LEU A 79 0.98 -15.90 -9.10
CA LEU A 79 0.07 -14.76 -8.96
C LEU A 79 -0.63 -14.46 -10.28
N LEU A 80 0.13 -14.41 -11.39
CA LEU A 80 -0.42 -14.18 -12.72
C LEU A 80 -1.40 -15.30 -13.13
N ARG A 81 -1.04 -16.57 -12.90
CA ARG A 81 -1.90 -17.72 -13.19
C ARG A 81 -3.18 -17.70 -12.38
N ILE A 82 -3.12 -17.36 -11.09
CA ILE A 82 -4.29 -17.23 -10.24
C ILE A 82 -5.19 -16.13 -10.79
N ALA A 83 -4.67 -14.93 -11.03
CA ALA A 83 -5.45 -13.83 -11.59
C ALA A 83 -6.16 -14.22 -12.90
N PHE A 84 -5.44 -14.90 -13.80
CA PHE A 84 -5.97 -15.35 -15.09
C PHE A 84 -7.02 -16.45 -14.96
N ASN A 85 -6.71 -17.52 -14.22
CA ASN A 85 -7.57 -18.71 -14.13
C ASN A 85 -8.84 -18.47 -13.32
N THR A 86 -8.79 -17.58 -12.33
CA THR A 86 -9.97 -17.24 -11.51
C THR A 86 -10.82 -16.15 -12.14
N HIS A 87 -10.36 -15.54 -13.23
CA HIS A 87 -10.99 -14.35 -13.82
C HIS A 87 -11.22 -13.25 -12.79
N ALA A 88 -10.23 -13.04 -11.91
CA ALA A 88 -10.31 -11.99 -10.90
C ALA A 88 -10.37 -10.62 -11.59
N ASN A 89 -11.46 -9.88 -11.34
CA ASN A 89 -11.68 -8.55 -11.89
C ASN A 89 -11.22 -7.44 -10.93
N THR A 90 -11.10 -7.78 -9.65
CA THR A 90 -10.64 -6.87 -8.60
C THR A 90 -9.38 -7.41 -7.94
N ILE A 91 -8.41 -6.54 -7.70
CA ILE A 91 -7.20 -6.84 -6.93
C ILE A 91 -7.04 -5.86 -5.78
N ILE A 92 -6.73 -6.38 -4.59
CA ILE A 92 -6.38 -5.62 -3.39
C ILE A 92 -4.91 -5.88 -3.09
N ALA A 93 -4.05 -4.90 -3.30
CA ALA A 93 -2.61 -5.11 -3.24
C ALA A 93 -1.83 -3.83 -2.91
N HIS A 94 -0.56 -3.99 -2.53
CA HIS A 94 0.40 -2.89 -2.57
C HIS A 94 0.72 -2.51 -4.02
N PRO A 95 0.92 -1.21 -4.35
CA PRO A 95 1.14 -0.79 -5.74
C PRO A 95 2.36 -1.45 -6.40
N THR A 96 3.41 -1.76 -5.65
CA THR A 96 4.59 -2.47 -6.19
C THR A 96 4.24 -3.87 -6.70
N VAL A 97 3.31 -4.56 -6.02
CA VAL A 97 2.82 -5.89 -6.45
C VAL A 97 2.02 -5.77 -7.74
N VAL A 98 1.14 -4.77 -7.85
CA VAL A 98 0.36 -4.55 -9.08
C VAL A 98 1.27 -4.22 -10.26
N LEU A 99 2.23 -3.32 -10.07
CA LEU A 99 3.22 -2.96 -11.10
C LEU A 99 4.06 -4.16 -11.53
N GLY A 100 4.53 -4.97 -10.57
CA GLY A 100 5.27 -6.20 -10.86
C GLY A 100 4.43 -7.20 -11.65
N LEU A 101 3.17 -7.42 -11.23
CA LEU A 101 2.23 -8.30 -11.93
C LEU A 101 2.01 -7.86 -13.40
N MET A 102 1.83 -6.56 -13.63
CA MET A 102 1.70 -6.00 -14.98
C MET A 102 2.94 -6.27 -15.84
N LYS A 103 4.13 -6.12 -15.26
CA LYS A 103 5.40 -6.39 -15.95
C LYS A 103 5.57 -7.87 -16.30
N VAL A 104 5.23 -8.76 -15.37
CA VAL A 104 5.24 -10.21 -15.61
C VAL A 104 4.23 -10.60 -16.68
N ALA A 105 3.01 -10.06 -16.62
CA ALA A 105 1.98 -10.29 -17.64
C ALA A 105 2.46 -9.88 -19.04
N LYS A 106 3.10 -8.71 -19.14
CA LYS A 106 3.71 -8.24 -20.41
C LYS A 106 4.83 -9.15 -20.88
N ALA A 107 5.75 -9.55 -19.99
CA ALA A 107 6.90 -10.40 -20.34
C ALA A 107 6.47 -11.81 -20.77
N THR A 108 5.38 -12.33 -20.23
CA THR A 108 4.81 -13.66 -20.55
C THR A 108 3.71 -13.62 -21.61
N GLN A 109 3.36 -12.43 -22.10
CA GLN A 109 2.25 -12.20 -23.04
C GLN A 109 0.90 -12.76 -22.53
N THR A 110 0.70 -12.77 -21.23
CA THR A 110 -0.52 -13.23 -20.58
C THR A 110 -1.43 -12.02 -20.30
N PRO A 111 -2.69 -12.01 -20.75
CA PRO A 111 -3.58 -10.89 -20.50
C PRO A 111 -4.01 -10.80 -19.03
N LEU A 112 -4.22 -9.58 -18.56
CA LEU A 112 -4.82 -9.27 -17.26
C LEU A 112 -6.15 -8.54 -17.47
N TYR A 113 -7.19 -8.99 -16.77
CA TYR A 113 -8.55 -8.44 -16.87
C TYR A 113 -8.99 -7.86 -15.53
N ILE A 114 -8.17 -6.96 -14.97
CA ILE A 114 -8.42 -6.28 -13.70
C ILE A 114 -9.10 -4.93 -14.00
N TYR A 115 -10.30 -4.71 -13.49
CA TYR A 115 -11.08 -3.49 -13.67
C TYR A 115 -11.11 -2.60 -12.44
N ASP A 116 -10.91 -3.17 -11.26
CA ASP A 116 -10.84 -2.48 -10.00
C ASP A 116 -9.55 -2.83 -9.24
N VAL A 117 -8.85 -1.82 -8.77
CA VAL A 117 -7.62 -1.96 -7.99
C VAL A 117 -7.76 -1.19 -6.69
N VAL A 118 -7.72 -1.90 -5.56
CA VAL A 118 -7.60 -1.28 -4.24
C VAL A 118 -6.13 -1.28 -3.85
N LEU A 119 -5.51 -0.12 -3.89
CA LEU A 119 -4.12 0.07 -3.47
C LEU A 119 -4.08 0.31 -1.97
N ALA A 120 -3.52 -0.65 -1.21
CA ALA A 120 -3.32 -0.51 0.21
C ALA A 120 -1.83 -0.34 0.56
N GLY A 121 -1.55 0.38 1.68
CA GLY A 121 -0.18 0.71 2.09
C GLY A 121 0.28 2.09 1.60
N TYR A 122 -0.62 3.07 1.66
CA TYR A 122 -0.34 4.48 1.39
C TYR A 122 0.74 5.03 2.37
N PRO A 123 1.55 6.04 2.00
CA PRO A 123 1.53 6.76 0.73
C PRO A 123 2.30 6.04 -0.38
N TYR A 124 1.89 6.29 -1.61
CA TYR A 124 2.57 5.84 -2.82
C TYR A 124 2.66 6.95 -3.86
N ALA A 125 3.64 6.86 -4.74
CA ALA A 125 3.89 7.90 -5.72
C ALA A 125 2.74 8.00 -6.75
N ARG A 126 2.38 9.23 -7.13
CA ARG A 126 1.32 9.50 -8.11
C ARG A 126 1.55 8.76 -9.44
N TRP A 127 2.79 8.67 -9.91
CA TRP A 127 3.11 7.96 -11.14
C TRP A 127 2.74 6.46 -11.09
N MET A 128 2.78 5.81 -9.90
CA MET A 128 2.34 4.41 -9.74
C MET A 128 0.86 4.28 -10.05
N VAL A 129 0.04 5.16 -9.48
CA VAL A 129 -1.41 5.20 -9.71
C VAL A 129 -1.70 5.43 -11.20
N GLU A 130 -1.07 6.43 -11.80
CA GLU A 130 -1.25 6.76 -13.22
C GLU A 130 -0.73 5.64 -14.14
N GLY A 131 0.36 4.98 -13.76
CA GLY A 131 0.93 3.86 -14.49
C GLY A 131 0.01 2.63 -14.46
N ILE A 132 -0.52 2.28 -13.29
CA ILE A 132 -1.46 1.18 -13.11
C ILE A 132 -2.76 1.47 -13.88
N LYS A 133 -3.33 2.67 -13.69
CA LYS A 133 -4.57 3.08 -14.35
C LYS A 133 -4.48 2.98 -15.87
N ARG A 134 -3.40 3.49 -16.46
CA ARG A 134 -3.18 3.43 -17.92
C ARG A 134 -2.90 2.01 -18.42
N GLY A 135 -2.15 1.23 -17.64
CA GLY A 135 -1.71 -0.09 -18.07
C GLY A 135 -2.78 -1.16 -17.98
N LEU A 136 -3.73 -1.02 -17.06
CA LEU A 136 -4.85 -1.94 -16.86
C LEU A 136 -6.19 -1.39 -17.34
N ASP A 137 -6.28 -0.08 -17.67
CA ASP A 137 -7.55 0.62 -17.95
C ASP A 137 -8.59 0.38 -16.84
N CYS A 138 -8.18 0.60 -15.59
CA CYS A 138 -8.94 0.24 -14.40
C CYS A 138 -9.34 1.46 -13.55
N ARG A 139 -10.31 1.25 -12.64
CA ARG A 139 -10.59 2.16 -11.54
C ARG A 139 -9.61 1.89 -10.39
N ILE A 140 -9.21 2.96 -9.70
CA ILE A 140 -8.27 2.84 -8.58
C ILE A 140 -8.86 3.44 -7.33
N TRP A 141 -8.74 2.69 -6.26
CA TRP A 141 -9.15 3.04 -4.90
C TRP A 141 -7.94 3.00 -4.00
N GLY A 142 -7.83 3.96 -3.08
CA GLY A 142 -6.75 4.02 -2.11
C GLY A 142 -7.21 3.62 -0.71
N CYS A 143 -6.48 2.74 -0.06
CA CYS A 143 -6.67 2.42 1.35
C CYS A 143 -5.40 2.80 2.12
N TYR A 144 -5.51 3.78 3.01
CA TYR A 144 -4.41 4.16 3.87
C TYR A 144 -4.41 3.25 5.11
N ALA A 145 -3.50 2.30 5.12
CA ALA A 145 -3.30 1.38 6.23
C ALA A 145 -1.89 1.49 6.78
N VAL A 146 -1.75 1.40 8.09
CA VAL A 146 -0.43 1.34 8.72
C VAL A 146 0.16 -0.04 8.46
N ARG A 147 1.45 -0.07 8.10
CA ARG A 147 2.20 -1.29 7.73
C ARG A 147 1.84 -2.50 8.58
N SER A 148 1.68 -3.63 7.92
CA SER A 148 1.56 -4.98 8.52
C SER A 148 0.44 -5.19 9.54
N GLY A 149 -0.29 -4.15 9.94
CA GLY A 149 -1.33 -4.23 10.94
C GLY A 149 -2.72 -3.91 10.41
N PRO A 150 -3.76 -4.20 11.20
CA PRO A 150 -5.15 -3.97 10.84
C PRO A 150 -5.60 -2.51 10.96
N VAL A 151 -4.65 -1.59 11.17
CA VAL A 151 -4.94 -0.17 11.42
C VAL A 151 -5.21 0.54 10.11
N ILE A 152 -6.48 0.82 9.84
CA ILE A 152 -6.93 1.57 8.67
C ILE A 152 -7.11 3.04 9.06
N LEU A 153 -6.37 3.92 8.40
CA LEU A 153 -6.41 5.37 8.63
C LEU A 153 -7.39 6.09 7.73
N GLY A 154 -7.74 5.49 6.60
CA GLY A 154 -8.65 6.10 5.65
C GLY A 154 -8.82 5.35 4.35
N PHE A 155 -9.77 5.81 3.54
CA PHE A 155 -10.08 5.23 2.23
C PHE A 155 -10.47 6.32 1.23
N SER A 156 -10.12 6.15 -0.05
CA SER A 156 -10.51 7.09 -1.10
C SER A 156 -11.96 6.90 -1.54
N CYS A 157 -12.50 7.91 -2.23
CA CYS A 157 -13.76 7.79 -2.97
C CYS A 157 -13.50 7.88 -4.49
N ASP A 158 -14.56 7.72 -5.27
CA ASP A 158 -14.52 7.80 -6.74
C ASP A 158 -14.70 9.23 -7.28
N ARG A 159 -14.97 10.21 -6.43
CA ARG A 159 -15.37 11.56 -6.82
C ARG A 159 -14.22 12.55 -6.86
N GLU A 160 -13.40 12.55 -5.81
CA GLU A 160 -12.33 13.52 -5.67
C GLU A 160 -11.02 12.84 -5.25
N ALA A 161 -9.91 13.45 -5.64
CA ALA A 161 -8.60 12.97 -5.23
C ALA A 161 -8.41 13.07 -3.71
N GLY A 162 -7.77 12.07 -3.13
CA GLY A 162 -7.40 12.03 -1.72
C GLY A 162 -8.02 10.87 -0.96
N ILE A 163 -7.58 10.76 0.28
CA ILE A 163 -7.99 9.74 1.22
C ILE A 163 -8.86 10.39 2.30
N HIS A 164 -10.11 10.00 2.43
CA HIS A 164 -10.94 10.36 3.58
C HIS A 164 -10.40 9.68 4.81
N ILE A 165 -10.11 10.48 5.83
CA ILE A 165 -9.60 9.97 7.11
C ILE A 165 -10.72 9.24 7.85
N ARG A 166 -10.38 8.23 8.61
CA ARG A 166 -11.26 7.62 9.61
C ARG A 166 -11.37 8.54 10.82
N ASP A 167 -12.16 9.59 10.68
CA ASP A 167 -12.37 10.62 11.70
C ASP A 167 -13.17 10.12 12.92
N ASP A 168 -13.67 8.88 12.87
CA ASP A 168 -14.18 8.14 14.03
C ASP A 168 -13.06 7.61 14.95
N LEU A 169 -11.82 7.54 14.47
CA LEU A 169 -10.67 7.02 15.20
C LEU A 169 -9.49 7.97 15.28
N PHE A 170 -9.31 8.82 14.27
CA PHE A 170 -8.08 9.60 14.11
C PHE A 170 -8.38 11.07 13.82
N ASP A 171 -7.75 11.94 14.57
CA ASP A 171 -7.60 13.34 14.20
C ASP A 171 -6.29 13.51 13.44
N ALA A 172 -6.32 14.23 12.32
CA ALA A 172 -5.13 14.57 11.56
C ALA A 172 -4.85 16.06 11.65
N VAL A 173 -3.59 16.43 11.82
CA VAL A 173 -3.12 17.80 11.81
C VAL A 173 -1.88 17.92 10.95
N LEU A 174 -1.74 19.06 10.27
CA LEU A 174 -0.52 19.42 9.56
C LEU A 174 0.26 20.45 10.40
N LEU A 175 1.56 20.21 10.55
CA LEU A 175 2.47 21.16 11.22
C LEU A 175 3.45 21.75 10.22
N ASP A 176 3.76 23.02 10.39
CA ASP A 176 4.84 23.71 9.69
C ASP A 176 6.24 23.31 10.23
N GLU A 177 7.30 23.90 9.68
CA GLU A 177 8.68 23.62 10.11
C GLU A 177 8.97 24.08 11.54
N THR A 178 8.15 24.96 12.10
CA THR A 178 8.27 25.48 13.48
C THR A 178 7.43 24.71 14.47
N GLY A 179 6.59 23.75 13.98
CA GLY A 179 5.72 22.92 14.80
C GLY A 179 4.36 23.52 15.08
N ASN A 180 3.97 24.60 14.39
CA ASN A 180 2.65 25.19 14.50
C ASN A 180 1.68 24.55 13.48
N PRO A 181 0.36 24.49 13.82
CA PRO A 181 -0.64 24.03 12.87
C PRO A 181 -0.65 24.89 11.59
N VAL A 182 -0.74 24.21 10.46
CA VAL A 182 -0.82 24.85 9.13
C VAL A 182 -2.26 25.21 8.85
N GLU A 183 -2.52 26.48 8.47
CA GLU A 183 -3.83 26.94 8.02
C GLU A 183 -4.15 26.45 6.60
N GLU A 184 -5.42 26.18 6.31
CA GLU A 184 -5.88 25.81 4.96
C GLU A 184 -5.97 27.04 4.02
N PRO A 185 -5.62 26.85 2.73
CA PRO A 185 -4.99 25.69 2.12
C PRO A 185 -3.48 25.70 2.34
N GLY A 186 -2.95 24.67 3.00
CA GLY A 186 -1.54 24.57 3.33
C GLY A 186 -1.01 23.16 3.23
N ARG A 187 0.31 23.05 3.14
CA ARG A 187 1.03 21.80 3.18
C ARG A 187 1.92 21.74 4.40
N GLY A 188 1.91 20.65 5.10
CA GLY A 188 2.70 20.49 6.31
C GLY A 188 3.05 19.03 6.60
N LYS A 189 3.81 18.85 7.67
CA LYS A 189 4.13 17.54 8.23
C LYS A 189 2.87 16.96 8.84
N LEU A 190 2.50 15.75 8.44
CA LEU A 190 1.30 15.05 8.91
C LEU A 190 1.55 14.41 10.27
N LEU A 191 0.63 14.64 11.20
CA LEU A 191 0.52 13.90 12.46
C LEU A 191 -0.89 13.36 12.62
N PHE A 192 -0.99 12.19 13.23
CA PHE A 192 -2.25 11.60 13.66
C PHE A 192 -2.32 11.50 15.17
N THR A 193 -3.48 11.81 15.72
CA THR A 193 -3.83 11.55 17.13
C THR A 193 -4.92 10.49 17.17
N TYR A 194 -4.71 9.45 17.98
CA TYR A 194 -5.71 8.41 18.17
C TYR A 194 -6.77 8.85 19.18
N GLN A 195 -8.02 8.98 18.77
CA GLN A 195 -9.08 9.59 19.60
C GLN A 195 -9.40 8.82 20.89
N LYS A 196 -9.23 7.49 20.87
CA LYS A 196 -9.47 6.67 22.08
C LYS A 196 -8.35 6.74 23.12
N ALA A 197 -7.19 7.30 22.73
CA ALA A 197 -6.02 7.51 23.60
C ALA A 197 -5.23 8.70 23.05
N ALA A 198 -5.61 9.91 23.48
CA ALA A 198 -5.07 11.17 22.93
C ALA A 198 -3.56 11.37 23.14
N GLU A 199 -2.94 10.63 24.06
CA GLU A 199 -1.49 10.56 24.24
C GLU A 199 -0.79 9.78 23.10
N LEU A 200 -1.52 9.00 22.31
CA LEU A 200 -0.98 8.29 21.16
C LEU A 200 -1.00 9.19 19.91
N VAL A 201 0.03 10.00 19.82
CA VAL A 201 0.31 10.82 18.63
C VAL A 201 1.40 10.15 17.83
N PHE A 202 1.16 9.90 16.56
CA PHE A 202 2.16 9.30 15.70
C PHE A 202 2.44 10.12 14.45
N ASP A 203 3.70 10.09 14.07
CA ASP A 203 4.29 10.74 12.93
C ASP A 203 4.56 9.67 11.86
N PRO A 204 3.82 9.64 10.76
CA PRO A 204 4.09 8.71 9.67
C PRO A 204 5.33 9.09 8.83
N GLU A 205 6.01 10.19 9.18
CA GLU A 205 7.13 10.78 8.42
C GLU A 205 6.71 11.22 7.01
N GLU A 206 5.57 11.88 6.93
CA GLU A 206 4.94 12.31 5.69
C GLU A 206 4.58 13.79 5.72
N THR A 207 4.53 14.41 4.54
CA THR A 207 3.88 15.70 4.33
C THR A 207 2.64 15.51 3.49
N SER A 208 1.61 16.31 3.78
CA SER A 208 0.35 16.25 3.04
C SER A 208 -0.29 17.62 2.93
N THR A 209 -1.36 17.69 2.16
CA THR A 209 -2.36 18.76 2.20
C THR A 209 -3.63 18.17 2.81
N LEU A 210 -4.17 18.80 3.84
CA LEU A 210 -5.42 18.42 4.47
C LEU A 210 -6.56 19.31 3.96
N ARG A 211 -7.72 18.74 3.67
CA ARG A 211 -8.92 19.45 3.23
C ARG A 211 -10.11 19.04 4.10
N HIS A 212 -10.74 20.04 4.74
CA HIS A 212 -11.95 19.84 5.54
C HIS A 212 -13.25 20.14 4.76
N GLN A 213 -13.13 20.64 3.52
CA GLN A 213 -14.31 20.88 2.69
C GLN A 213 -15.04 19.56 2.39
N PRO A 214 -16.38 19.52 2.51
CA PRO A 214 -17.17 18.35 2.18
C PRO A 214 -16.86 17.83 0.78
N CYS A 215 -16.80 16.51 0.65
CA CYS A 215 -16.56 15.89 -0.64
C CYS A 215 -17.87 15.74 -1.43
N SER A 216 -17.81 15.83 -2.74
CA SER A 216 -18.95 15.56 -3.62
C SER A 216 -19.49 14.13 -3.55
N CYS A 217 -18.77 13.20 -2.87
CA CYS A 217 -19.28 11.87 -2.53
C CYS A 217 -20.27 11.85 -1.36
N GLY A 218 -20.46 12.98 -0.67
CA GLY A 218 -21.31 13.11 0.52
C GLY A 218 -20.61 12.77 1.85
N CYS A 219 -19.30 12.51 1.84
CA CYS A 219 -18.51 12.29 3.04
C CYS A 219 -17.92 13.62 3.54
N ASP A 220 -18.17 13.94 4.81
CA ASP A 220 -17.68 15.17 5.45
C ASP A 220 -16.30 14.99 6.11
N ALA A 221 -15.82 13.76 6.22
CA ALA A 221 -14.51 13.46 6.81
C ALA A 221 -13.37 14.19 6.08
N PRO A 222 -12.38 14.72 6.81
CA PRO A 222 -11.23 15.38 6.23
C PRO A 222 -10.49 14.47 5.23
N ARG A 223 -9.90 15.10 4.19
CA ARG A 223 -9.16 14.37 3.14
C ARG A 223 -7.70 14.75 3.11
N LEU A 224 -6.85 13.74 3.06
CA LEU A 224 -5.43 13.89 2.76
C LEU A 224 -5.23 13.89 1.25
N VAL A 225 -4.57 14.92 0.74
CA VAL A 225 -4.27 15.09 -0.69
C VAL A 225 -2.77 15.27 -0.86
N GLU A 226 -2.20 14.62 -1.88
CA GLU A 226 -0.76 14.75 -2.22
C GLU A 226 0.19 14.39 -1.07
N THR A 227 -0.10 13.31 -0.38
CA THR A 227 0.78 12.81 0.68
C THR A 227 2.08 12.26 0.11
N LEU A 228 3.21 12.70 0.66
CA LEU A 228 4.56 12.30 0.24
C LEU A 228 5.41 11.94 1.45
N TYR A 229 6.28 10.94 1.30
CA TYR A 229 7.32 10.62 2.29
C TYR A 229 8.34 11.74 2.42
N THR A 230 8.65 12.13 3.66
CA THR A 230 9.65 13.15 4.00
C THR A 230 10.87 12.59 4.72
N GLY A 231 11.13 11.30 4.58
CA GLY A 231 12.25 10.64 5.29
C GLY A 231 13.55 11.44 5.25
N LYS A 232 14.23 11.51 6.40
CA LYS A 232 15.44 12.32 6.64
C LYS A 232 16.69 11.89 5.85
N SER A 233 16.60 10.93 4.95
CA SER A 233 17.76 10.43 4.19
C SER A 233 17.64 10.72 2.70
N ASN A 234 18.80 10.95 2.07
CA ASN A 234 18.92 11.14 0.62
C ASN A 234 18.50 9.91 -0.21
N LEU A 235 18.25 8.78 0.44
CA LEU A 235 17.72 7.55 -0.15
C LEU A 235 16.46 7.15 0.62
N THR A 236 15.33 7.67 0.20
CA THR A 236 14.02 7.29 0.73
C THR A 236 13.44 6.15 -0.11
N LYS A 237 12.46 5.42 0.45
CA LYS A 237 11.69 4.41 -0.29
C LYS A 237 11.13 5.00 -1.59
N ALA A 238 10.55 6.21 -1.52
CA ALA A 238 9.99 6.89 -2.69
C ALA A 238 11.03 7.12 -3.79
N LEU A 239 12.26 7.55 -3.43
CA LEU A 239 13.33 7.75 -4.42
C LEU A 239 13.80 6.44 -5.06
N LEU A 240 13.81 5.35 -4.31
CA LEU A 240 14.17 4.03 -4.84
C LEU A 240 13.07 3.50 -5.76
N GLU A 241 11.80 3.66 -5.37
CA GLU A 241 10.65 3.32 -6.18
C GLU A 241 10.63 4.13 -7.48
N ASP A 242 10.80 5.45 -7.40
CA ASP A 242 10.88 6.33 -8.58
C ASP A 242 12.02 5.94 -9.50
N ARG A 243 13.16 5.55 -8.93
CA ARG A 243 14.34 5.21 -9.71
C ARG A 243 14.26 3.83 -10.37
N PHE A 244 13.66 2.84 -9.71
CA PHE A 244 13.71 1.46 -10.17
C PHE A 244 12.39 0.97 -10.77
N LEU A 245 11.27 1.20 -10.10
CA LEU A 245 10.02 0.60 -10.54
C LEU A 245 9.40 1.26 -11.77
N GLN A 246 9.83 2.48 -12.13
CA GLN A 246 9.45 3.09 -13.41
C GLN A 246 10.09 2.39 -14.63
N TRP A 247 11.20 1.68 -14.43
CA TRP A 247 11.88 0.99 -15.53
C TRP A 247 11.22 -0.35 -15.81
N SER A 248 10.94 -0.60 -17.10
CA SER A 248 10.36 -1.89 -17.54
C SER A 248 11.30 -3.05 -17.26
N SER A 249 12.60 -2.81 -17.30
CA SER A 249 13.64 -3.81 -17.04
C SER A 249 13.72 -4.28 -15.59
N VAL A 250 13.25 -3.47 -14.63
CA VAL A 250 13.29 -3.84 -13.21
C VAL A 250 11.94 -4.41 -12.79
N LEU A 251 11.90 -5.68 -12.46
CA LEU A 251 10.70 -6.34 -11.93
C LEU A 251 10.44 -5.94 -10.49
N ASP A 252 11.48 -6.04 -9.65
CA ASP A 252 11.35 -5.83 -8.22
C ASP A 252 12.68 -5.38 -7.61
N TYR A 253 12.63 -4.79 -6.41
CA TYR A 253 13.80 -4.38 -5.68
C TYR A 253 13.63 -4.57 -4.19
N ARG A 254 14.75 -4.76 -3.50
CA ARG A 254 14.86 -4.78 -2.05
C ARG A 254 16.00 -3.89 -1.62
N ALA A 255 15.76 -3.04 -0.63
CA ALA A 255 16.79 -2.17 -0.07
C ALA A 255 16.83 -2.31 1.45
N ARG A 256 18.04 -2.43 2.01
CA ARG A 256 18.27 -2.51 3.45
C ARG A 256 19.26 -1.45 3.88
N ARG A 257 18.92 -0.67 4.89
CA ARG A 257 19.88 0.26 5.51
C ARG A 257 20.90 -0.52 6.32
N THR A 258 22.16 -0.11 6.19
CA THR A 258 23.31 -0.61 6.96
C THR A 258 24.12 0.56 7.51
N GLU A 259 25.03 0.31 8.42
CA GLU A 259 25.94 1.34 8.93
C GLU A 259 26.80 1.96 7.83
N CYS A 260 27.09 1.22 6.75
CA CYS A 260 27.91 1.65 5.62
C CYS A 260 27.09 2.27 4.45
N GLY A 261 25.76 2.40 4.60
CA GLY A 261 24.90 2.90 3.53
C GLY A 261 23.68 2.03 3.27
N VAL A 262 23.38 1.76 1.99
CA VAL A 262 22.23 0.93 1.60
C VAL A 262 22.72 -0.29 0.81
N ASP A 263 22.32 -1.48 1.24
CA ASP A 263 22.42 -2.69 0.44
C ASP A 263 21.19 -2.78 -0.48
N LEU A 264 21.41 -3.01 -1.76
CA LEU A 264 20.37 -3.01 -2.79
C LEU A 264 20.40 -4.33 -3.56
N GLU A 265 19.25 -4.96 -3.71
CA GLU A 265 19.03 -6.10 -4.60
C GLU A 265 17.98 -5.75 -5.64
N LEU A 266 18.29 -6.00 -6.91
CA LEU A 266 17.38 -5.80 -8.04
C LEU A 266 17.11 -7.13 -8.74
N VAL A 267 15.84 -7.39 -9.04
CA VAL A 267 15.39 -8.45 -9.94
C VAL A 267 15.05 -7.82 -11.28
N VAL A 268 15.68 -8.27 -12.35
CA VAL A 268 15.59 -7.65 -13.67
C VAL A 268 15.19 -8.64 -14.75
N PHE A 269 14.48 -8.16 -15.78
CA PHE A 269 14.24 -8.97 -16.98
C PHE A 269 15.53 -9.11 -17.79
N PRO A 270 15.85 -10.32 -18.29
CA PRO A 270 17.06 -10.55 -19.06
C PRO A 270 17.09 -9.72 -20.35
N GLY A 271 18.27 -9.17 -20.67
CA GLY A 271 18.51 -8.49 -21.95
C GLY A 271 18.04 -7.03 -22.04
N GLU A 272 17.42 -6.47 -21.00
CA GLU A 272 17.01 -5.07 -20.97
C GLU A 272 18.09 -4.15 -20.35
N LEU A 273 18.05 -2.86 -20.75
CA LEU A 273 18.93 -1.84 -20.18
C LEU A 273 18.55 -1.53 -18.73
N LEU A 274 19.55 -1.32 -17.89
CA LEU A 274 19.36 -0.96 -16.50
C LEU A 274 19.36 0.57 -16.29
N PRO A 275 18.62 1.07 -15.30
CA PRO A 275 18.70 2.47 -14.91
C PRO A 275 20.09 2.81 -14.33
N LYS A 276 20.41 4.09 -14.29
CA LYS A 276 21.61 4.56 -13.59
C LYS A 276 21.49 4.23 -12.10
N LEU A 277 22.44 3.42 -11.62
CA LEU A 277 22.42 2.95 -10.23
C LEU A 277 22.95 4.01 -9.26
N PRO A 278 22.43 4.10 -8.03
CA PRO A 278 22.95 4.95 -6.99
C PRO A 278 24.25 4.36 -6.42
N ASN A 279 25.04 5.19 -5.75
CA ASN A 279 26.09 4.68 -4.88
C ASN A 279 25.45 3.95 -3.71
N CYS A 280 25.73 2.68 -3.57
CA CYS A 280 25.22 1.82 -2.49
C CYS A 280 26.38 1.02 -1.89
N ALA A 281 26.21 0.55 -0.64
CA ALA A 281 27.22 -0.21 0.05
C ALA A 281 27.44 -1.58 -0.59
N ARG A 282 26.33 -2.22 -1.00
CA ARG A 282 26.32 -3.45 -1.80
C ARG A 282 25.25 -3.37 -2.85
N LEU A 283 25.55 -3.87 -4.04
CA LEU A 283 24.62 -3.98 -5.16
C LEU A 283 24.61 -5.41 -5.66
N ARG A 284 23.42 -6.02 -5.65
CA ARG A 284 23.17 -7.32 -6.27
C ARG A 284 22.13 -7.16 -7.38
N ILE A 285 22.49 -7.54 -8.59
CA ILE A 285 21.57 -7.58 -9.72
C ILE A 285 21.46 -9.03 -10.14
N ARG A 286 20.24 -9.52 -10.31
CA ARG A 286 20.00 -10.88 -10.78
C ARG A 286 18.85 -10.92 -11.77
N PRO A 287 18.93 -11.83 -12.76
CA PRO A 287 17.82 -12.02 -13.68
C PRO A 287 16.61 -12.60 -12.95
N TRP A 288 15.44 -12.26 -13.45
CA TRP A 288 14.18 -12.87 -13.01
C TRP A 288 14.17 -14.36 -13.32
N ASP A 289 13.83 -15.15 -12.32
CA ASP A 289 13.68 -16.60 -12.40
C ASP A 289 12.23 -16.98 -12.09
N GLN A 290 11.47 -17.36 -13.13
CA GLN A 290 10.06 -17.73 -13.01
C GLN A 290 9.82 -18.89 -12.05
N SER A 291 10.82 -19.75 -11.83
CA SER A 291 10.67 -20.95 -11.01
C SER A 291 10.76 -20.69 -9.50
N ARG A 292 11.27 -19.51 -9.09
CA ARG A 292 11.56 -19.24 -7.67
C ARG A 292 11.27 -17.82 -7.19
N ASP A 293 11.14 -16.83 -8.07
CA ASP A 293 11.05 -15.45 -7.61
C ASP A 293 9.67 -15.10 -7.05
N ILE A 294 9.68 -14.75 -5.79
CA ILE A 294 8.57 -14.25 -4.98
C ILE A 294 8.72 -12.74 -4.85
N PRO A 295 7.63 -11.94 -4.89
CA PRO A 295 7.70 -10.52 -4.63
C PRO A 295 8.37 -10.19 -3.30
N PHE A 296 9.35 -9.29 -3.31
CA PHE A 296 10.05 -8.88 -2.09
C PHE A 296 9.10 -8.25 -1.07
N TYR A 297 8.11 -7.49 -1.52
CA TYR A 297 7.12 -6.92 -0.63
C TYR A 297 6.45 -7.98 0.25
N MET A 298 6.09 -9.14 -0.31
CA MET A 298 5.46 -10.23 0.42
C MET A 298 6.44 -10.93 1.37
N LEU A 299 7.67 -11.18 0.91
CA LEU A 299 8.71 -11.78 1.74
C LEU A 299 9.00 -10.93 2.97
N ASP A 300 9.09 -9.62 2.80
CA ASP A 300 9.41 -8.70 3.88
C ASP A 300 8.27 -8.57 4.91
N GLN A 301 7.02 -8.76 4.50
CA GLN A 301 5.88 -8.82 5.41
C GLN A 301 5.88 -10.07 6.30
N VAL A 302 6.31 -11.21 5.75
CA VAL A 302 6.25 -12.52 6.45
C VAL A 302 7.50 -12.78 7.30
N ILE A 303 8.69 -12.45 6.75
CA ILE A 303 9.96 -12.86 7.38
C ILE A 303 10.40 -11.90 8.47
N ASN A 304 10.12 -10.60 8.34
CA ASN A 304 10.56 -9.57 9.28
C ASN A 304 9.59 -8.39 9.35
N PRO A 305 8.41 -8.57 9.94
CA PRO A 305 7.45 -7.46 10.07
C PRO A 305 7.97 -6.30 10.93
N ALA A 306 9.00 -6.52 11.76
CA ALA A 306 9.63 -5.50 12.61
C ALA A 306 10.88 -4.85 11.97
N GLU A 307 11.46 -5.44 10.94
CA GLU A 307 12.60 -4.84 10.26
C GLU A 307 12.10 -3.88 9.16
N ASN A 308 12.55 -2.63 9.24
CA ASN A 308 12.27 -1.59 8.22
C ASN A 308 13.00 -1.92 6.91
N TYR A 309 12.45 -2.81 6.12
CA TYR A 309 12.78 -2.91 4.72
C TYR A 309 12.00 -1.83 3.94
N TRP A 310 12.66 -1.27 2.97
CA TRP A 310 12.19 -0.15 2.17
C TRP A 310 11.75 -0.64 0.81
#